data_78df0ba60ea60ecdf5c4fafa179fb23b
#
_entry.id   78df0ba60ea60ecdf5c4fafa179fb23b
#
_cell.length_a   1.000
_cell.length_b   1.000
_cell.length_c   1.000
_cell.angle_alpha   90.00
_cell.angle_beta   90.00
_cell.angle_gamma   90.00
#
_symmetry.space_group_name_H-M   'P 1'
#
loop_
_entity.id
_entity.type
_entity.pdbx_description
1 polymer ?
#
loop_
_entity_poly.entity_id
_entity_poly.type
_entity_poly.pdbx_seq_one_letter_code
_entity_poly.pdbx_strand_id
1 'polypeptide(L)'
;MLATVALWKMMARMELNGKTALITGASRGVGAATAIKLAKAGCNVAINCNQSVDRAGQVAAQCRGLGVKAVVVQGDVASDADCRRIATESVEELGQLDILINNAGTTRFIGFHDLDEVNDDDWEHILGVNLKGPFQCTRAARKSLESGMGGVIVNTASVAGITGTGSSIPYCVSKAGLINLTIGLARMLGPKIRVNAVAPGFIEGEWLQTGLGSSYESVRDKKASEGLLDTVSTPEDIADGILSMITCAKVTGHILTVDTGHTIGPRISTGS
;
A
#
# COMPACT_ATOMS: atom_id res chain seq x y z
N MET A 1 26.04 21.91 17.28
CA MET A 1 24.70 22.47 17.59
C MET A 1 23.73 22.44 16.39
N LEU A 2 24.09 22.92 15.19
CA LEU A 2 23.19 22.85 14.01
C LEU A 2 22.88 21.43 13.53
N ALA A 3 23.85 20.51 13.57
CA ALA A 3 23.64 19.10 13.23
C ALA A 3 22.67 18.39 14.21
N THR A 4 22.72 18.74 15.50
CA THR A 4 21.84 18.16 16.54
C THR A 4 20.40 18.63 16.38
N VAL A 5 20.18 19.88 15.97
CA VAL A 5 18.84 20.45 15.71
C VAL A 5 18.24 19.84 14.45
N ALA A 6 19.06 19.60 13.41
CA ALA A 6 18.61 18.90 12.20
C ALA A 6 18.24 17.45 12.49
N LEU A 7 19.02 16.74 13.33
CA LEU A 7 18.70 15.37 13.77
C LEU A 7 17.40 15.33 14.59
N TRP A 8 17.15 16.32 15.45
CA TRP A 8 15.93 16.41 16.26
C TRP A 8 14.68 16.66 15.40
N LYS A 9 14.78 17.49 14.36
CA LYS A 9 13.69 17.71 13.38
C LYS A 9 13.37 16.46 12.56
N MET A 10 14.35 15.61 12.24
CA MET A 10 14.13 14.29 11.60
C MET A 10 13.38 13.31 12.51
N MET A 11 13.26 13.57 13.81
CA MET A 11 12.64 12.71 14.80
C MET A 11 11.23 13.16 15.19
N ALA A 12 10.72 14.26 14.65
CA ALA A 12 9.35 14.73 14.87
C ALA A 12 8.35 13.93 14.01
N ARG A 13 7.09 13.89 14.46
CA ARG A 13 5.97 13.36 13.67
C ARG A 13 5.97 14.04 12.30
N MET A 14 5.79 13.27 11.21
CA MET A 14 5.69 13.84 9.87
C MET A 14 4.40 14.66 9.78
N GLU A 15 4.54 15.96 9.59
CA GLU A 15 3.43 16.85 9.24
C GLU A 15 3.07 16.62 7.78
N LEU A 16 1.79 16.39 7.49
CA LEU A 16 1.32 16.04 6.14
C LEU A 16 0.98 17.25 5.28
N ASN A 17 0.66 18.38 5.92
CA ASN A 17 0.29 19.59 5.20
C ASN A 17 1.45 20.07 4.33
N GLY A 18 1.17 20.29 3.04
CA GLY A 18 2.16 20.71 2.04
C GLY A 18 3.14 19.62 1.58
N LYS A 19 3.04 18.38 2.11
CA LYS A 19 3.79 17.23 1.63
C LYS A 19 3.23 16.70 0.32
N THR A 20 3.99 15.84 -0.36
CA THR A 20 3.57 15.22 -1.61
C THR A 20 3.71 13.71 -1.54
N ALA A 21 2.65 13.00 -1.90
CA ALA A 21 2.59 11.55 -1.93
C ALA A 21 2.37 11.02 -3.36
N LEU A 22 3.14 10.01 -3.75
CA LEU A 22 2.84 9.16 -4.90
C LEU A 22 2.18 7.88 -4.40
N ILE A 23 0.99 7.57 -4.93
CA ILE A 23 0.23 6.37 -4.56
C ILE A 23 0.02 5.52 -5.81
N THR A 24 0.59 4.31 -5.85
CA THR A 24 0.40 3.40 -6.96
C THR A 24 -0.92 2.63 -6.86
N GLY A 25 -1.57 2.36 -8.01
CA GLY A 25 -2.85 1.66 -8.05
C GLY A 25 -3.97 2.42 -7.31
N ALA A 26 -4.02 3.75 -7.43
CA ALA A 26 -4.88 4.61 -6.63
C ALA A 26 -6.19 5.03 -7.32
N SER A 27 -6.61 4.33 -8.38
CA SER A 27 -7.89 4.59 -9.07
C SER A 27 -9.12 4.07 -8.32
N ARG A 28 -8.95 3.18 -7.31
CA ARG A 28 -10.03 2.58 -6.51
C ARG A 28 -9.51 1.98 -5.20
N GLY A 29 -10.44 1.50 -4.36
CA GLY A 29 -10.14 0.75 -3.14
C GLY A 29 -9.20 1.46 -2.18
N VAL A 30 -8.26 0.71 -1.60
CA VAL A 30 -7.32 1.22 -0.59
C VAL A 30 -6.48 2.40 -1.11
N GLY A 31 -6.01 2.33 -2.38
CA GLY A 31 -5.23 3.42 -2.97
C GLY A 31 -6.01 4.72 -3.07
N ALA A 32 -7.27 4.67 -3.52
CA ALA A 32 -8.15 5.84 -3.60
C ALA A 32 -8.49 6.40 -2.20
N ALA A 33 -8.85 5.51 -1.25
CA ALA A 33 -9.12 5.90 0.13
C ALA A 33 -7.89 6.58 0.78
N THR A 34 -6.69 6.03 0.53
CA THR A 34 -5.42 6.62 0.99
C THR A 34 -5.18 8.00 0.38
N ALA A 35 -5.37 8.16 -0.94
CA ALA A 35 -5.19 9.44 -1.62
C ALA A 35 -6.13 10.52 -1.04
N ILE A 36 -7.42 10.21 -0.88
CA ILE A 36 -8.42 11.12 -0.31
C ILE A 36 -8.07 11.47 1.15
N LYS A 37 -7.64 10.49 1.94
CA LYS A 37 -7.29 10.70 3.35
C LYS A 37 -6.04 11.59 3.50
N LEU A 38 -5.03 11.39 2.65
CA LEU A 38 -3.85 12.25 2.58
C LEU A 38 -4.20 13.67 2.13
N ALA A 39 -5.08 13.81 1.12
CA ALA A 39 -5.57 15.10 0.66
C ALA A 39 -6.32 15.86 1.76
N LYS A 40 -7.18 15.18 2.55
CA LYS A 40 -7.84 15.76 3.74
C LYS A 40 -6.84 16.28 4.78
N ALA A 41 -5.65 15.69 4.85
CA ALA A 41 -4.58 16.14 5.73
C ALA A 41 -3.66 17.22 5.10
N GLY A 42 -4.04 17.77 3.94
CA GLY A 42 -3.30 18.83 3.25
C GLY A 42 -2.12 18.36 2.40
N CYS A 43 -2.03 17.05 2.12
CA CYS A 43 -0.98 16.46 1.30
C CYS A 43 -1.34 16.50 -0.20
N ASN A 44 -0.44 16.98 -1.05
CA ASN A 44 -0.56 16.86 -2.50
C ASN A 44 -0.42 15.40 -2.93
N VAL A 45 -1.13 14.96 -3.98
CA VAL A 45 -1.16 13.55 -4.36
C VAL A 45 -0.93 13.32 -5.85
N ALA A 46 -0.03 12.43 -6.20
CA ALA A 46 0.10 11.82 -7.52
C ALA A 46 -0.59 10.45 -7.48
N ILE A 47 -1.61 10.30 -8.29
CA ILE A 47 -2.49 9.14 -8.36
C ILE A 47 -2.07 8.31 -9.56
N ASN A 48 -1.37 7.19 -9.30
CA ASN A 48 -0.99 6.28 -10.38
C ASN A 48 -2.10 5.27 -10.66
N CYS A 49 -2.29 4.99 -11.92
CA CYS A 49 -3.10 3.89 -12.45
C CYS A 49 -2.45 3.30 -13.70
N ASN A 50 -2.73 2.02 -13.99
CA ASN A 50 -2.32 1.41 -15.26
C ASN A 50 -3.36 1.69 -16.36
N GLN A 51 -4.60 1.22 -16.20
CA GLN A 51 -5.64 1.29 -17.24
C GLN A 51 -6.81 2.21 -16.88
N SER A 52 -7.13 2.38 -15.59
CA SER A 52 -8.35 3.05 -15.13
C SER A 52 -8.17 4.57 -14.99
N VAL A 53 -7.82 5.26 -16.09
CA VAL A 53 -7.52 6.70 -16.09
C VAL A 53 -8.72 7.54 -15.67
N ASP A 54 -9.93 7.21 -16.13
CA ASP A 54 -11.14 7.95 -15.78
C ASP A 54 -11.45 7.88 -14.28
N ARG A 55 -11.33 6.69 -13.69
CA ARG A 55 -11.49 6.51 -12.23
C ARG A 55 -10.41 7.26 -11.45
N ALA A 56 -9.17 7.20 -11.90
CA ALA A 56 -8.08 7.98 -11.29
C ALA A 56 -8.34 9.49 -11.39
N GLY A 57 -8.90 9.95 -12.51
CA GLY A 57 -9.35 11.33 -12.73
C GLY A 57 -10.41 11.77 -11.72
N GLN A 58 -11.38 10.90 -11.42
CA GLN A 58 -12.41 11.16 -10.41
C GLN A 58 -11.81 11.29 -9.01
N VAL A 59 -10.88 10.39 -8.63
CA VAL A 59 -10.16 10.49 -7.35
C VAL A 59 -9.34 11.78 -7.27
N ALA A 60 -8.62 12.13 -8.35
CA ALA A 60 -7.87 13.37 -8.41
C ALA A 60 -8.78 14.61 -8.27
N ALA A 61 -9.97 14.60 -8.90
CA ALA A 61 -10.94 15.68 -8.77
C ALA A 61 -11.45 15.83 -7.34
N GLN A 62 -11.75 14.71 -6.65
CA GLN A 62 -12.11 14.72 -5.22
C GLN A 62 -10.98 15.32 -4.36
N CYS A 63 -9.73 14.92 -4.60
CA CYS A 63 -8.59 15.46 -3.86
C CYS A 63 -8.40 16.96 -4.11
N ARG A 64 -8.53 17.43 -5.37
CA ARG A 64 -8.50 18.86 -5.68
C ARG A 64 -9.62 19.65 -5.00
N GLY A 65 -10.82 19.06 -4.88
CA GLY A 65 -11.93 19.63 -4.12
C GLY A 65 -11.64 19.84 -2.63
N LEU A 66 -10.62 19.16 -2.09
CA LEU A 66 -10.12 19.33 -0.72
C LEU A 66 -9.02 20.42 -0.59
N GLY A 67 -8.69 21.13 -1.68
CA GLY A 67 -7.77 22.25 -1.68
C GLY A 67 -6.29 21.91 -1.88
N VAL A 68 -5.98 20.67 -2.27
CA VAL A 68 -4.60 20.24 -2.56
C VAL A 68 -4.37 20.08 -4.07
N LYS A 69 -3.10 20.02 -4.49
CA LYS A 69 -2.75 19.61 -5.85
C LYS A 69 -2.93 18.10 -5.99
N ALA A 70 -3.56 17.67 -7.08
CA ALA A 70 -3.72 16.26 -7.38
C ALA A 70 -3.60 16.02 -8.90
N VAL A 71 -2.71 15.11 -9.28
CA VAL A 71 -2.43 14.75 -10.68
C VAL A 71 -2.60 13.24 -10.89
N VAL A 72 -2.93 12.85 -12.12
CA VAL A 72 -2.97 11.45 -12.53
C VAL A 72 -1.69 11.15 -13.33
N VAL A 73 -0.98 10.11 -12.95
CA VAL A 73 0.22 9.62 -13.63
C VAL A 73 -0.02 8.17 -14.07
N GLN A 74 -0.27 7.98 -15.37
CA GLN A 74 -0.55 6.65 -15.92
C GLN A 74 0.76 5.86 -16.09
N GLY A 75 0.76 4.55 -15.79
CA GLY A 75 1.86 3.65 -16.09
C GLY A 75 1.75 2.35 -15.31
N ASP A 76 2.40 1.31 -15.85
CA ASP A 76 2.45 -0.03 -15.27
C ASP A 76 3.65 -0.16 -14.32
N VAL A 77 3.40 -0.47 -13.06
CA VAL A 77 4.46 -0.66 -12.06
C VAL A 77 5.33 -1.91 -12.34
N ALA A 78 4.87 -2.85 -13.16
CA ALA A 78 5.68 -3.98 -13.61
C ALA A 78 6.79 -3.57 -14.60
N SER A 79 6.68 -2.39 -15.22
CA SER A 79 7.65 -1.79 -16.15
C SER A 79 8.59 -0.81 -15.43
N ASP A 80 9.90 -1.06 -15.47
CA ASP A 80 10.89 -0.13 -14.89
C ASP A 80 10.89 1.25 -15.58
N ALA A 81 10.71 1.26 -16.90
CA ALA A 81 10.63 2.51 -17.65
C ALA A 81 9.44 3.36 -17.19
N ASP A 82 8.28 2.72 -16.98
CA ASP A 82 7.09 3.39 -16.47
C ASP A 82 7.28 3.86 -15.02
N CYS A 83 7.88 3.05 -14.14
CA CYS A 83 8.16 3.46 -12.77
C CYS A 83 9.02 4.73 -12.70
N ARG A 84 10.04 4.82 -13.58
CA ARG A 84 10.88 6.02 -13.68
C ARG A 84 10.10 7.23 -14.18
N ARG A 85 9.28 7.04 -15.21
CA ARG A 85 8.42 8.10 -15.76
C ARG A 85 7.39 8.57 -14.74
N ILE A 86 6.68 7.65 -14.06
CA ILE A 86 5.73 7.96 -12.99
C ILE A 86 6.38 8.83 -11.90
N ALA A 87 7.57 8.47 -11.43
CA ALA A 87 8.26 9.23 -10.40
C ALA A 87 8.70 10.61 -10.93
N THR A 88 9.20 10.70 -12.16
CA THR A 88 9.63 11.96 -12.80
C THR A 88 8.46 12.90 -12.99
N GLU A 89 7.37 12.46 -13.64
CA GLU A 89 6.15 13.26 -13.85
C GLU A 89 5.54 13.73 -12.53
N SER A 90 5.54 12.87 -11.49
CA SER A 90 5.05 13.26 -10.17
C SER A 90 5.87 14.41 -9.56
N VAL A 91 7.18 14.38 -9.73
CA VAL A 91 8.08 15.45 -9.25
C VAL A 91 7.94 16.71 -10.09
N GLU A 92 7.81 16.61 -11.40
CA GLU A 92 7.64 17.75 -12.31
C GLU A 92 6.34 18.52 -12.00
N GLU A 93 5.25 17.81 -11.74
CA GLU A 93 3.93 18.38 -11.50
C GLU A 93 3.75 18.91 -10.06
N LEU A 94 4.32 18.22 -9.06
CA LEU A 94 4.06 18.48 -7.65
C LEU A 94 5.27 18.99 -6.86
N GLY A 95 6.45 19.02 -7.49
CA GLY A 95 7.70 19.56 -6.95
C GLY A 95 8.58 18.48 -6.31
N GLN A 96 8.21 17.93 -5.17
CA GLN A 96 8.99 16.94 -4.43
C GLN A 96 8.11 15.75 -4.04
N LEU A 97 8.72 14.57 -3.90
CA LEU A 97 8.07 13.43 -3.25
C LEU A 97 8.60 13.27 -1.83
N ASP A 98 7.71 13.26 -0.85
CA ASP A 98 7.99 12.98 0.55
C ASP A 98 7.50 11.57 0.95
N ILE A 99 6.49 11.06 0.23
CA ILE A 99 5.78 9.83 0.58
C ILE A 99 5.60 8.98 -0.68
N LEU A 100 5.92 7.69 -0.59
CA LEU A 100 5.60 6.70 -1.61
C LEU A 100 4.72 5.60 -0.99
N ILE A 101 3.55 5.38 -1.59
CA ILE A 101 2.67 4.27 -1.23
C ILE A 101 2.66 3.25 -2.37
N ASN A 102 3.34 2.13 -2.17
CA ASN A 102 3.31 1.00 -3.08
C ASN A 102 2.05 0.18 -2.78
N ASN A 103 0.95 0.57 -3.39
CA ASN A 103 -0.35 -0.06 -3.19
C ASN A 103 -0.83 -0.87 -4.40
N ALA A 104 -0.32 -0.62 -5.60
CA ALA A 104 -0.66 -1.41 -6.78
C ALA A 104 -0.47 -2.91 -6.51
N GLY A 105 -1.46 -3.70 -6.90
CA GLY A 105 -1.43 -5.14 -6.72
C GLY A 105 -2.36 -5.85 -7.67
N THR A 106 -2.08 -7.12 -7.92
CA THR A 106 -2.87 -8.01 -8.77
C THR A 106 -2.88 -9.42 -8.20
N THR A 107 -3.87 -10.20 -8.62
CA THR A 107 -3.96 -11.63 -8.36
C THR A 107 -4.81 -12.32 -9.42
N ARG A 108 -4.68 -13.63 -9.52
CA ARG A 108 -5.66 -14.55 -10.08
C ARG A 108 -6.19 -15.41 -8.94
N PHE A 109 -7.51 -15.60 -8.87
CA PHE A 109 -8.11 -16.45 -7.84
C PHE A 109 -8.03 -17.91 -8.28
N ILE A 110 -7.18 -18.69 -7.61
CA ILE A 110 -6.92 -20.10 -7.88
C ILE A 110 -6.93 -20.84 -6.55
N GLY A 111 -7.73 -21.89 -6.45
CA GLY A 111 -7.80 -22.73 -5.23
C GLY A 111 -6.46 -23.38 -4.91
N PHE A 112 -6.12 -23.48 -3.63
CA PHE A 112 -4.82 -24.04 -3.19
C PHE A 112 -4.64 -25.54 -3.50
N HIS A 113 -5.73 -26.24 -3.82
CA HIS A 113 -5.71 -27.64 -4.26
C HIS A 113 -5.54 -27.78 -5.79
N ASP A 114 -5.65 -26.68 -6.53
CA ASP A 114 -5.59 -26.65 -8.00
C ASP A 114 -4.19 -26.26 -8.48
N LEU A 115 -3.16 -27.03 -8.13
CA LEU A 115 -1.77 -26.69 -8.45
C LEU A 115 -1.51 -26.61 -9.97
N ASP A 116 -2.18 -27.45 -10.74
CA ASP A 116 -2.03 -27.52 -12.21
C ASP A 116 -2.65 -26.31 -12.93
N GLU A 117 -3.54 -25.57 -12.27
CA GLU A 117 -4.13 -24.33 -12.80
C GLU A 117 -3.19 -23.13 -12.72
N VAL A 118 -2.12 -23.23 -11.92
CA VAL A 118 -1.11 -22.16 -11.80
C VAL A 118 -0.08 -22.29 -12.91
N ASN A 119 0.02 -21.29 -13.77
CA ASN A 119 0.96 -21.27 -14.88
C ASN A 119 2.07 -20.21 -14.70
N ASP A 120 3.07 -20.20 -15.60
CA ASP A 120 4.21 -19.29 -15.54
C ASP A 120 3.78 -17.82 -15.67
N ASP A 121 2.79 -17.52 -16.51
CA ASP A 121 2.26 -16.16 -16.68
C ASP A 121 1.66 -15.62 -15.36
N ASP A 122 1.01 -16.47 -14.56
CA ASP A 122 0.51 -16.09 -13.23
C ASP A 122 1.66 -15.66 -12.31
N TRP A 123 2.76 -16.43 -12.31
CA TRP A 123 3.95 -16.11 -11.53
C TRP A 123 4.58 -14.80 -12.00
N GLU A 124 4.84 -14.67 -13.29
CA GLU A 124 5.50 -13.50 -13.86
C GLU A 124 4.69 -12.23 -13.62
N HIS A 125 3.39 -12.27 -13.91
CA HIS A 125 2.52 -11.11 -13.75
C HIS A 125 2.35 -10.71 -12.28
N ILE A 126 2.04 -11.67 -11.39
CA ILE A 126 1.81 -11.39 -9.97
C ILE A 126 3.09 -10.90 -9.28
N LEU A 127 4.23 -11.56 -9.49
CA LEU A 127 5.51 -11.10 -8.94
C LEU A 127 5.96 -9.77 -9.57
N GLY A 128 5.71 -9.59 -10.88
CA GLY A 128 6.00 -8.37 -11.61
C GLY A 128 5.36 -7.14 -10.94
N VAL A 129 4.05 -7.23 -10.70
CA VAL A 129 3.29 -6.13 -10.10
C VAL A 129 3.51 -6.02 -8.59
N ASN A 130 3.35 -7.14 -7.84
CA ASN A 130 3.25 -7.09 -6.37
C ASN A 130 4.59 -7.00 -5.65
N LEU A 131 5.70 -7.43 -6.28
CA LEU A 131 7.01 -7.50 -5.65
C LEU A 131 8.06 -6.65 -6.39
N LYS A 132 8.26 -6.90 -7.69
CA LYS A 132 9.22 -6.15 -8.50
C LYS A 132 8.80 -4.69 -8.66
N GLY A 133 7.51 -4.43 -8.85
CA GLY A 133 6.94 -3.08 -8.96
C GLY A 133 7.28 -2.16 -7.77
N PRO A 134 6.98 -2.54 -6.51
CA PRO A 134 7.38 -1.79 -5.33
C PRO A 134 8.88 -1.48 -5.25
N PHE A 135 9.75 -2.43 -5.63
CA PHE A 135 11.19 -2.18 -5.72
C PHE A 135 11.53 -1.14 -6.78
N GLN A 136 10.95 -1.25 -7.98
CA GLN A 136 11.18 -0.34 -9.10
C GLN A 136 10.69 1.08 -8.78
N CYS A 137 9.49 1.23 -8.22
CA CYS A 137 8.95 2.52 -7.76
C CYS A 137 9.82 3.14 -6.66
N THR A 138 10.26 2.34 -5.68
CA THR A 138 11.18 2.79 -4.62
C THR A 138 12.48 3.31 -5.20
N ARG A 139 13.10 2.56 -6.12
CA ARG A 139 14.34 2.95 -6.81
C ARG A 139 14.17 4.26 -7.59
N ALA A 140 13.05 4.41 -8.30
CA ALA A 140 12.75 5.59 -9.11
C ALA A 140 12.53 6.84 -8.23
N ALA A 141 11.77 6.72 -7.14
CA ALA A 141 11.43 7.82 -6.24
C ALA A 141 12.55 8.17 -5.25
N ARG A 142 13.54 7.29 -5.05
CA ARG A 142 14.54 7.37 -3.97
C ARG A 142 15.19 8.74 -3.84
N LYS A 143 15.70 9.31 -4.93
CA LYS A 143 16.41 10.60 -4.88
C LYS A 143 15.53 11.73 -4.35
N SER A 144 14.25 11.76 -4.74
CA SER A 144 13.31 12.76 -4.25
C SER A 144 12.97 12.52 -2.78
N LEU A 145 12.73 11.27 -2.37
CA LEU A 145 12.45 10.89 -0.98
C LEU A 145 13.62 11.17 -0.03
N GLU A 146 14.87 11.09 -0.50
CA GLU A 146 16.07 11.39 0.29
C GLU A 146 16.32 12.89 0.45
N SER A 147 15.68 13.73 -0.36
CA SER A 147 15.86 15.19 -0.32
C SER A 147 15.18 15.80 0.92
N GLY A 148 15.61 16.98 1.31
CA GLY A 148 15.04 17.73 2.43
C GLY A 148 15.13 16.99 3.78
N MET A 149 14.00 16.83 4.44
CA MET A 149 13.89 16.23 5.79
C MET A 149 13.86 14.68 5.77
N GLY A 150 13.95 14.06 4.59
CA GLY A 150 13.79 12.63 4.39
C GLY A 150 12.35 12.23 4.08
N GLY A 151 12.16 10.96 3.69
CA GLY A 151 10.89 10.45 3.19
C GLY A 151 10.36 9.23 3.95
N VAL A 152 9.19 8.76 3.50
CA VAL A 152 8.60 7.51 4.00
C VAL A 152 8.01 6.69 2.85
N ILE A 153 8.19 5.39 2.92
CA ILE A 153 7.61 4.40 2.03
C ILE A 153 6.69 3.50 2.85
N VAL A 154 5.47 3.28 2.35
CA VAL A 154 4.56 2.29 2.92
C VAL A 154 4.14 1.32 1.82
N ASN A 155 4.38 0.03 2.04
CA ASN A 155 4.01 -1.04 1.13
C ASN A 155 2.69 -1.68 1.57
N THR A 156 1.76 -1.91 0.65
CA THR A 156 0.54 -2.67 0.91
C THR A 156 0.82 -4.17 0.70
N ALA A 157 1.22 -4.83 1.78
CA ALA A 157 1.41 -6.28 1.85
C ALA A 157 0.05 -7.02 1.96
N SER A 158 -0.03 -8.07 2.73
CA SER A 158 -1.25 -8.80 3.08
C SER A 158 -0.96 -9.80 4.20
N VAL A 159 -1.96 -10.17 4.99
CA VAL A 159 -1.89 -11.33 5.89
C VAL A 159 -1.60 -12.63 5.11
N ALA A 160 -1.94 -12.69 3.83
CA ALA A 160 -1.58 -13.80 2.95
C ALA A 160 -0.06 -14.06 2.87
N GLY A 161 0.75 -13.01 2.98
CA GLY A 161 2.21 -13.12 3.04
C GLY A 161 2.73 -13.60 4.40
N ILE A 162 1.89 -13.62 5.43
CA ILE A 162 2.23 -14.09 6.79
C ILE A 162 1.72 -15.52 6.99
N THR A 163 0.48 -15.78 6.57
CA THR A 163 -0.23 -17.04 6.85
C THR A 163 -0.08 -18.09 5.76
N GLY A 164 0.34 -17.69 4.56
CA GLY A 164 0.38 -18.58 3.40
C GLY A 164 -1.00 -18.92 2.84
N THR A 165 -2.05 -18.22 3.22
CA THR A 165 -3.44 -18.41 2.72
C THR A 165 -3.95 -17.15 2.06
N GLY A 166 -4.53 -17.28 0.85
CA GLY A 166 -4.99 -16.10 0.08
C GLY A 166 -5.68 -16.50 -1.22
N SER A 167 -5.67 -15.62 -2.20
CA SER A 167 -6.31 -15.82 -3.50
C SER A 167 -5.59 -16.81 -4.41
N SER A 168 -4.28 -17.01 -4.23
CA SER A 168 -3.46 -18.02 -4.93
C SER A 168 -2.07 -18.13 -4.27
N ILE A 169 -1.35 -19.20 -4.61
CA ILE A 169 0.03 -19.41 -4.12
C ILE A 169 0.97 -18.29 -4.60
N PRO A 170 1.02 -17.92 -5.90
CA PRO A 170 1.87 -16.81 -6.35
C PRO A 170 1.56 -15.50 -5.63
N TYR A 171 0.29 -15.21 -5.33
CA TYR A 171 -0.08 -14.03 -4.55
C TYR A 171 0.52 -14.07 -3.14
N CYS A 172 0.36 -15.17 -2.40
CA CYS A 172 0.92 -15.32 -1.06
C CYS A 172 2.44 -15.14 -1.05
N VAL A 173 3.13 -15.77 -1.99
CA VAL A 173 4.59 -15.65 -2.15
C VAL A 173 5.00 -14.22 -2.46
N SER A 174 4.27 -13.52 -3.36
CA SER A 174 4.54 -12.13 -3.69
C SER A 174 4.44 -11.21 -2.47
N LYS A 175 3.43 -11.45 -1.61
CA LYS A 175 3.20 -10.65 -0.39
C LYS A 175 4.19 -10.98 0.73
N ALA A 176 4.62 -12.25 0.85
CA ALA A 176 5.73 -12.64 1.72
C ALA A 176 7.06 -11.99 1.27
N GLY A 177 7.33 -12.01 -0.04
CA GLY A 177 8.46 -11.31 -0.62
C GLY A 177 8.44 -9.80 -0.36
N LEU A 178 7.26 -9.16 -0.44
CA LEU A 178 7.11 -7.73 -0.17
C LEU A 178 7.34 -7.38 1.31
N ILE A 179 6.93 -8.26 2.23
CA ILE A 179 7.25 -8.13 3.67
C ILE A 179 8.77 -8.15 3.87
N ASN A 180 9.47 -9.12 3.29
CA ASN A 180 10.93 -9.21 3.38
C ASN A 180 11.63 -8.02 2.72
N LEU A 181 11.17 -7.61 1.53
CA LEU A 181 11.66 -6.42 0.83
C LEU A 181 11.52 -5.16 1.69
N THR A 182 10.41 -5.00 2.40
CA THR A 182 10.18 -3.86 3.33
C THR A 182 11.28 -3.80 4.39
N ILE A 183 11.62 -4.92 5.01
CA ILE A 183 12.66 -5.01 6.05
C ILE A 183 14.04 -4.69 5.46
N GLY A 184 14.36 -5.26 4.28
CA GLY A 184 15.62 -5.00 3.58
C GLY A 184 15.80 -3.54 3.20
N LEU A 185 14.75 -2.92 2.63
CA LEU A 185 14.77 -1.50 2.26
C LEU A 185 14.86 -0.59 3.48
N ALA A 186 14.21 -0.92 4.59
CA ALA A 186 14.32 -0.15 5.84
C ALA A 186 15.76 -0.10 6.36
N ARG A 187 16.48 -1.22 6.29
CA ARG A 187 17.91 -1.29 6.68
C ARG A 187 18.80 -0.48 5.75
N MET A 188 18.51 -0.52 4.45
CA MET A 188 19.36 0.12 3.45
C MET A 188 19.12 1.63 3.35
N LEU A 189 17.88 2.09 3.51
CA LEU A 189 17.48 3.48 3.25
C LEU A 189 17.45 4.35 4.51
N GLY A 190 17.48 3.74 5.70
CA GLY A 190 17.61 4.47 6.94
C GLY A 190 18.97 5.15 7.08
N PRO A 191 19.05 6.30 7.75
CA PRO A 191 17.98 7.02 8.46
C PRO A 191 17.18 8.00 7.56
N LYS A 192 17.50 8.12 6.28
CA LYS A 192 16.90 9.12 5.38
C LYS A 192 15.46 8.78 4.99
N ILE A 193 15.16 7.49 4.79
CA ILE A 193 13.83 7.05 4.41
C ILE A 193 13.40 5.94 5.37
N ARG A 194 12.23 6.10 5.96
CA ARG A 194 11.56 5.01 6.72
C ARG A 194 10.79 4.15 5.73
N VAL A 195 10.81 2.84 5.91
CA VAL A 195 10.07 1.89 5.07
C VAL A 195 9.28 0.95 5.96
N ASN A 196 7.96 0.94 5.80
CA ASN A 196 7.05 0.09 6.54
C ASN A 196 6.06 -0.60 5.60
N ALA A 197 5.29 -1.53 6.10
CA ALA A 197 4.17 -2.11 5.38
C ALA A 197 2.91 -2.15 6.25
N VAL A 198 1.75 -2.16 5.59
CA VAL A 198 0.51 -2.66 6.15
C VAL A 198 0.22 -4.03 5.57
N ALA A 199 -0.33 -4.93 6.39
CA ALA A 199 -0.76 -6.27 6.00
C ALA A 199 -2.28 -6.40 6.25
N PRO A 200 -3.11 -6.04 5.26
CA PRO A 200 -4.55 -6.17 5.39
C PRO A 200 -5.01 -7.63 5.48
N GLY A 201 -6.10 -7.85 6.21
CA GLY A 201 -6.91 -9.05 6.14
C GLY A 201 -7.92 -8.99 4.99
N PHE A 202 -9.15 -9.49 5.23
CA PHE A 202 -10.26 -9.35 4.30
C PHE A 202 -10.70 -7.89 4.24
N ILE A 203 -10.66 -7.29 3.04
CA ILE A 203 -11.12 -5.92 2.77
C ILE A 203 -12.38 -6.02 1.93
N GLU A 204 -13.50 -5.49 2.39
CA GLU A 204 -14.68 -5.42 1.55
C GLU A 204 -14.49 -4.49 0.34
N GLY A 205 -15.15 -4.83 -0.77
CA GLY A 205 -15.11 -4.02 -1.99
C GLY A 205 -14.96 -4.81 -3.28
N GLU A 206 -14.91 -4.07 -4.39
CA GLU A 206 -14.99 -4.56 -5.77
C GLU A 206 -13.97 -5.67 -6.09
N TRP A 207 -12.76 -5.60 -5.55
CA TRP A 207 -11.72 -6.62 -5.80
C TRP A 207 -12.17 -8.02 -5.36
N LEU A 208 -12.60 -8.15 -4.10
CA LEU A 208 -13.05 -9.45 -3.58
C LEU A 208 -14.44 -9.84 -4.12
N GLN A 209 -15.32 -8.86 -4.37
CA GLN A 209 -16.62 -9.12 -5.03
C GLN A 209 -16.41 -9.75 -6.41
N THR A 210 -15.50 -9.17 -7.23
CA THR A 210 -15.18 -9.71 -8.54
C THR A 210 -14.53 -11.09 -8.45
N GLY A 211 -13.58 -11.26 -7.52
CA GLY A 211 -12.81 -12.50 -7.39
C GLY A 211 -13.58 -13.68 -6.81
N LEU A 212 -14.48 -13.44 -5.88
CA LEU A 212 -15.27 -14.46 -5.19
C LEU A 212 -16.66 -14.68 -5.83
N GLY A 213 -17.10 -13.74 -6.67
CA GLY A 213 -18.40 -13.84 -7.34
C GLY A 213 -19.55 -14.11 -6.36
N SER A 214 -20.36 -15.11 -6.65
CA SER A 214 -21.52 -15.48 -5.82
C SER A 214 -21.19 -15.92 -4.38
N SER A 215 -19.93 -16.28 -4.11
CA SER A 215 -19.49 -16.69 -2.78
C SER A 215 -19.09 -15.51 -1.87
N TYR A 216 -19.08 -14.28 -2.40
CA TYR A 216 -18.57 -13.11 -1.67
C TYR A 216 -19.22 -12.90 -0.32
N GLU A 217 -20.56 -12.86 -0.26
CA GLU A 217 -21.30 -12.58 0.98
C GLU A 217 -21.04 -13.65 2.06
N SER A 218 -21.08 -14.93 1.68
CA SER A 218 -20.83 -16.02 2.61
C SER A 218 -19.39 -16.03 3.14
N VAL A 219 -18.42 -15.71 2.29
CA VAL A 219 -17.01 -15.60 2.70
C VAL A 219 -16.81 -14.38 3.59
N ARG A 220 -17.42 -13.23 3.26
CA ARG A 220 -17.36 -12.02 4.09
C ARG A 220 -17.91 -12.27 5.50
N ASP A 221 -19.10 -12.86 5.59
CA ASP A 221 -19.75 -13.11 6.88
C ASP A 221 -18.95 -14.11 7.72
N LYS A 222 -18.40 -15.14 7.09
CA LYS A 222 -17.46 -16.07 7.74
C LYS A 222 -16.24 -15.33 8.26
N LYS A 223 -15.60 -14.47 7.44
CA LYS A 223 -14.43 -13.70 7.85
C LYS A 223 -14.73 -12.70 8.97
N ALA A 224 -15.91 -12.08 8.95
CA ALA A 224 -16.35 -11.23 10.04
C ALA A 224 -16.48 -12.02 11.35
N SER A 225 -17.12 -13.19 11.32
CA SER A 225 -17.32 -14.03 12.53
C SER A 225 -16.02 -14.66 13.07
N GLU A 226 -15.02 -14.89 12.21
CA GLU A 226 -13.70 -15.39 12.59
C GLU A 226 -12.80 -14.28 13.18
N GLY A 227 -13.05 -13.03 12.87
CA GLY A 227 -12.34 -11.87 13.40
C GLY A 227 -12.72 -11.58 14.86
N LEU A 228 -11.78 -11.03 15.63
CA LEU A 228 -12.03 -10.67 17.03
C LEU A 228 -12.96 -9.46 17.21
N LEU A 229 -13.13 -8.64 16.15
CA LEU A 229 -13.97 -7.44 16.18
C LEU A 229 -15.33 -7.65 15.51
N ASP A 230 -15.72 -8.89 15.14
CA ASP A 230 -16.97 -9.26 14.47
C ASP A 230 -17.29 -8.47 13.21
N THR A 231 -16.25 -8.08 12.48
CA THR A 231 -16.34 -7.30 11.25
C THR A 231 -15.20 -7.61 10.32
N VAL A 232 -15.26 -7.11 9.09
CA VAL A 232 -14.15 -7.07 8.13
C VAL A 232 -13.68 -5.63 7.94
N SER A 233 -12.49 -5.46 7.38
CA SER A 233 -11.94 -4.11 7.14
C SER A 233 -12.54 -3.47 5.89
N THR A 234 -12.64 -2.14 5.90
CA THR A 234 -12.92 -1.30 4.74
C THR A 234 -11.62 -0.77 4.12
N PRO A 235 -11.64 -0.24 2.89
CA PRO A 235 -10.51 0.49 2.34
C PRO A 235 -10.04 1.66 3.22
N GLU A 236 -10.95 2.32 3.90
CA GLU A 236 -10.71 3.45 4.81
C GLU A 236 -9.93 3.02 6.08
N ASP A 237 -10.22 1.83 6.61
CA ASP A 237 -9.50 1.27 7.76
C ASP A 237 -8.04 0.98 7.40
N ILE A 238 -7.81 0.44 6.19
CA ILE A 238 -6.46 0.19 5.70
C ILE A 238 -5.71 1.52 5.46
N ALA A 239 -6.40 2.53 4.93
CA ALA A 239 -5.82 3.86 4.75
C ALA A 239 -5.43 4.50 6.10
N ASP A 240 -6.17 4.24 7.20
CA ASP A 240 -5.79 4.65 8.55
C ASP A 240 -4.50 3.95 9.02
N GLY A 241 -4.38 2.65 8.75
CA GLY A 241 -3.15 1.91 9.00
C GLY A 241 -1.96 2.50 8.22
N ILE A 242 -2.15 2.83 6.94
CA ILE A 242 -1.11 3.47 6.11
C ILE A 242 -0.72 4.83 6.70
N LEU A 243 -1.69 5.67 7.06
CA LEU A 243 -1.44 6.97 7.68
C LEU A 243 -0.64 6.84 8.99
N SER A 244 -0.95 5.84 9.80
CA SER A 244 -0.23 5.56 11.04
C SER A 244 1.25 5.24 10.77
N MET A 245 1.55 4.46 9.73
CA MET A 245 2.93 4.14 9.32
C MET A 245 3.67 5.34 8.74
N ILE A 246 2.96 6.28 8.11
CA ILE A 246 3.54 7.54 7.64
C ILE A 246 3.90 8.44 8.82
N THR A 247 2.96 8.66 9.73
CA THR A 247 3.08 9.68 10.78
C THR A 247 3.88 9.23 12.01
N CYS A 248 4.00 7.93 12.26
CA CYS A 248 4.78 7.40 13.40
C CYS A 248 6.28 7.47 13.13
N ALA A 249 6.93 8.53 13.60
CA ALA A 249 8.30 8.88 13.24
C ALA A 249 9.38 7.88 13.70
N LYS A 250 9.10 7.03 14.68
CA LYS A 250 10.07 6.07 15.25
C LYS A 250 9.86 4.63 14.76
N VAL A 251 9.03 4.44 13.72
CA VAL A 251 8.73 3.13 13.15
C VAL A 251 9.34 3.01 11.77
N THR A 252 10.18 2.00 11.56
CA THR A 252 10.73 1.58 10.28
C THR A 252 10.99 0.07 10.29
N GLY A 253 10.80 -0.60 9.16
CA GLY A 253 10.91 -2.06 9.02
C GLY A 253 9.74 -2.81 9.66
N HIS A 254 8.66 -2.13 10.02
CA HIS A 254 7.50 -2.72 10.68
C HIS A 254 6.43 -3.14 9.67
N ILE A 255 5.72 -4.22 10.03
CA ILE A 255 4.57 -4.74 9.29
C ILE A 255 3.35 -4.61 10.20
N LEU A 256 2.48 -3.65 9.91
CA LEU A 256 1.25 -3.43 10.67
C LEU A 256 0.13 -4.30 10.09
N THR A 257 -0.32 -5.27 10.84
CA THR A 257 -1.49 -6.07 10.47
C THR A 257 -2.77 -5.29 10.76
N VAL A 258 -3.66 -5.23 9.76
CA VAL A 258 -4.98 -4.59 9.85
C VAL A 258 -6.02 -5.61 9.35
N ASP A 259 -6.50 -6.47 10.24
CA ASP A 259 -7.24 -7.67 9.89
C ASP A 259 -8.34 -8.05 10.91
N THR A 260 -8.76 -7.10 11.73
CA THR A 260 -9.76 -7.30 12.78
C THR A 260 -9.39 -8.37 13.82
N GLY A 261 -8.09 -8.70 13.92
CA GLY A 261 -7.56 -9.72 14.83
C GLY A 261 -7.69 -11.17 14.31
N HIS A 262 -8.01 -11.34 13.03
CA HIS A 262 -8.18 -12.68 12.43
C HIS A 262 -6.93 -13.56 12.53
N THR A 263 -5.73 -12.99 12.34
CA THR A 263 -4.47 -13.75 12.33
C THR A 263 -3.97 -14.15 13.72
N ILE A 264 -4.46 -13.55 14.78
CA ILE A 264 -4.03 -13.91 16.16
C ILE A 264 -4.86 -15.04 16.77
N GLY A 265 -5.88 -15.53 16.04
CA GLY A 265 -6.67 -16.70 16.43
C GLY A 265 -8.00 -16.37 17.08
N PRO A 266 -8.77 -17.40 17.47
CA PRO A 266 -10.12 -17.24 18.00
C PRO A 266 -10.11 -16.57 19.37
N ARG A 267 -11.28 -16.05 19.76
CA ARG A 267 -11.51 -15.55 21.13
C ARG A 267 -11.27 -16.65 22.15
N ILE A 268 -10.63 -16.28 23.25
CA ILE A 268 -10.55 -17.17 24.41
C ILE A 268 -11.93 -17.23 25.04
N SER A 269 -12.57 -18.41 25.03
CA SER A 269 -13.80 -18.62 25.76
C SER A 269 -13.50 -18.56 27.25
N THR A 270 -14.01 -17.54 27.96
CA THR A 270 -14.08 -17.61 29.41
C THR A 270 -15.12 -18.68 29.74
N GLY A 271 -14.65 -19.89 30.11
CA GLY A 271 -15.53 -20.97 30.52
C GLY A 271 -16.47 -20.49 31.61
N SER A 272 -17.78 -20.57 31.30
CA SER A 272 -18.83 -20.46 32.30
C SER A 272 -18.94 -21.74 33.08
#